data_11661b869d02126b22546e6ff9d1e0af
#
_entry.id   11661b869d02126b22546e6ff9d1e0af
#
_cell.length_a   1.000
_cell.length_b   1.000
_cell.length_c   1.000
_cell.angle_alpha   90.00
_cell.angle_beta   90.00
_cell.angle_gamma   90.00
#
_symmetry.space_group_name_H-M   'P 1'
#
loop_
_entity.id
_entity.type
_entity.pdbx_description
1 polymer ?
#
loop_
_entity_poly.entity_id
_entity_poly.type
_entity_poly.pdbx_seq_one_letter_code
_entity_poly.pdbx_strand_id
1 'polypeptide(L)'
;MNMHELSFRRKFSYNPFQALRLPVCEMSMYKDWIHDNRGDPYTVLHRQGDVREQIVNARYTVTSSEGGEITRLLGAFFPYYSYSFHICRADHADVGIAVRDGNGDRRIEVMLCDRKQFTVRANDEYWNLPCEIIGGETVKITFRAGGVSIYLNRGEMPELIGDISVPLLEEYLNYRVYASATCALFTRLQAGGEAIYRHVEGFLCGGLSHADPKPIKYEDGTPMIENGRLFLTVSSRLEKGCFQSMLSWNPTLCDFRMEGAIFYDVGDGKCCDDVAASVVYDRRTKEWYIWYCSFSHGHVLARGKIMGDPRLDRKSVV
;
A
#
# COMPACT_ATOMS: atom_id res chain seq x y z
N MET A 1 2.88 -6.28 -45.75
CA MET A 1 3.53 -5.25 -44.94
C MET A 1 4.91 -5.76 -44.59
N ASN A 2 5.95 -5.10 -45.02
CA ASN A 2 7.32 -5.55 -44.79
C ASN A 2 7.73 -5.09 -43.38
N MET A 3 8.10 -6.02 -42.52
CA MET A 3 8.47 -5.70 -41.12
C MET A 3 9.66 -4.71 -41.01
N HIS A 4 10.46 -4.58 -42.02
CA HIS A 4 11.58 -3.62 -42.08
C HIS A 4 11.13 -2.16 -42.24
N GLU A 5 9.88 -1.91 -42.58
CA GLU A 5 9.32 -0.56 -42.76
C GLU A 5 8.60 -0.02 -41.50
N LEU A 6 8.53 -0.81 -40.43
CA LEU A 6 7.95 -0.38 -39.15
C LEU A 6 8.90 0.56 -38.43
N SER A 7 8.50 1.80 -38.24
CA SER A 7 9.22 2.75 -37.41
C SER A 7 8.46 2.95 -36.07
N PHE A 8 9.14 2.73 -34.98
CA PHE A 8 8.58 2.96 -33.66
C PHE A 8 9.01 4.34 -33.14
N ARG A 9 8.05 5.21 -32.85
CA ARG A 9 8.33 6.51 -32.24
C ARG A 9 7.66 6.53 -30.86
N ARG A 10 8.43 6.96 -29.86
CA ARG A 10 7.86 7.23 -28.53
C ARG A 10 6.88 8.41 -28.67
N LYS A 11 5.59 8.18 -28.50
CA LYS A 11 4.57 9.23 -28.53
C LYS A 11 4.49 9.99 -27.20
N PHE A 12 4.65 9.29 -26.09
CA PHE A 12 4.65 9.86 -24.76
C PHE A 12 5.46 8.95 -23.83
N SER A 13 5.89 9.50 -22.72
CA SER A 13 6.43 8.75 -21.61
C SER A 13 5.41 8.80 -20.49
N TYR A 14 4.90 7.66 -20.09
CA TYR A 14 3.97 7.53 -18.97
C TYR A 14 4.70 6.81 -17.84
N ASN A 15 4.71 7.42 -16.67
CA ASN A 15 5.16 6.75 -15.47
C ASN A 15 3.94 6.23 -14.70
N PRO A 16 3.51 4.98 -14.91
CA PRO A 16 2.35 4.41 -14.25
C PRO A 16 2.53 4.33 -12.73
N PHE A 17 3.77 4.36 -12.29
CA PHE A 17 4.20 4.22 -10.92
C PHE A 17 3.49 5.14 -9.94
N GLN A 18 3.29 6.39 -10.30
CA GLN A 18 2.61 7.35 -9.42
C GLN A 18 1.08 7.24 -9.46
N ALA A 19 0.54 6.73 -10.57
CA ALA A 19 -0.89 6.68 -10.82
C ALA A 19 -1.52 5.32 -10.54
N LEU A 20 -0.74 4.23 -10.68
CA LEU A 20 -1.25 2.88 -10.46
C LEU A 20 -1.31 2.58 -8.97
N ARG A 21 -2.53 2.53 -8.47
CA ARG A 21 -2.84 2.15 -7.09
C ARG A 21 -4.20 1.49 -7.01
N LEU A 22 -4.34 0.56 -6.10
CA LEU A 22 -5.61 -0.05 -5.73
C LEU A 22 -5.99 0.45 -4.34
N PRO A 23 -7.01 1.30 -4.20
CA PRO A 23 -7.43 1.82 -2.90
C PRO A 23 -7.86 0.71 -1.95
N VAL A 24 -7.42 0.78 -0.69
CA VAL A 24 -7.79 -0.14 0.39
C VAL A 24 -8.66 0.58 1.41
N CYS A 25 -8.28 1.80 1.79
CA CYS A 25 -9.04 2.63 2.70
C CYS A 25 -8.82 4.12 2.39
N GLU A 26 -9.78 4.93 2.76
CA GLU A 26 -9.72 6.39 2.66
C GLU A 26 -10.47 7.01 3.84
N MET A 27 -9.86 7.97 4.52
CA MET A 27 -10.48 8.59 5.70
C MET A 27 -11.79 9.33 5.38
N SER A 28 -11.97 9.80 4.15
CA SER A 28 -13.22 10.40 3.71
C SER A 28 -14.43 9.46 3.82
N MET A 29 -14.20 8.14 3.75
CA MET A 29 -15.26 7.14 3.94
C MET A 29 -15.78 7.07 5.38
N TYR A 30 -15.02 7.61 6.33
CA TYR A 30 -15.36 7.60 7.76
C TYR A 30 -15.90 8.95 8.26
N LYS A 31 -16.08 9.94 7.39
CA LYS A 31 -16.53 11.28 7.77
C LYS A 31 -17.84 11.30 8.54
N ASP A 32 -18.76 10.40 8.21
CA ASP A 32 -20.08 10.33 8.83
C ASP A 32 -20.00 9.73 10.25
N TRP A 33 -18.99 8.95 10.56
CA TRP A 33 -18.77 8.34 11.87
C TRP A 33 -18.25 9.34 12.91
N ILE A 34 -17.51 10.35 12.46
CA ILE A 34 -16.99 11.40 13.35
C ILE A 34 -18.08 12.44 13.66
N HIS A 35 -19.00 12.66 12.71
CA HIS A 35 -20.12 13.58 12.91
C HIS A 35 -21.20 13.07 13.88
N ASP A 36 -21.32 11.76 14.03
CA ASP A 36 -22.41 11.16 14.78
C ASP A 36 -22.16 11.09 16.29
N ASN A 37 -21.19 11.79 16.86
CA ASN A 37 -20.88 11.86 18.32
C ASN A 37 -21.07 10.55 19.13
N ARG A 38 -21.53 9.50 18.49
CA ARG A 38 -21.73 8.16 19.01
C ARG A 38 -20.42 7.38 19.00
N GLY A 39 -19.28 8.08 19.12
CA GLY A 39 -17.94 7.54 19.19
C GLY A 39 -17.87 6.07 18.85
N ASP A 40 -17.80 5.71 17.57
CA ASP A 40 -17.67 4.30 17.23
C ASP A 40 -16.37 3.80 17.85
N PRO A 41 -16.44 2.93 18.87
CA PRO A 41 -15.26 2.45 19.58
C PRO A 41 -14.29 1.72 18.65
N TYR A 42 -14.73 1.33 17.46
CA TYR A 42 -13.91 0.63 16.47
C TYR A 42 -12.99 1.55 15.67
N THR A 43 -13.24 2.86 15.61
CA THR A 43 -12.40 3.79 14.86
C THR A 43 -11.28 4.42 15.68
N VAL A 44 -11.45 4.56 16.97
CA VAL A 44 -10.43 5.06 17.90
C VAL A 44 -9.84 3.88 18.64
N LEU A 45 -8.61 3.49 18.31
CA LEU A 45 -7.91 2.38 18.93
C LEU A 45 -7.30 2.78 20.28
N HIS A 46 -6.89 4.04 20.40
CA HIS A 46 -6.28 4.58 21.60
C HIS A 46 -6.52 6.09 21.69
N ARG A 47 -6.81 6.59 22.89
CA ARG A 47 -6.89 8.02 23.21
C ARG A 47 -6.37 8.23 24.61
N GLN A 48 -5.46 9.19 24.77
CA GLN A 48 -4.90 9.60 26.05
C GLN A 48 -4.76 11.12 26.09
N GLY A 49 -5.04 11.73 27.25
CA GLY A 49 -4.95 13.18 27.45
C GLY A 49 -6.14 13.97 26.89
N ASP A 50 -6.00 15.31 26.84
CA ASP A 50 -7.02 16.22 26.29
C ASP A 50 -6.87 16.34 24.77
N VAL A 51 -7.41 15.36 24.03
CA VAL A 51 -7.37 15.35 22.56
C VAL A 51 -8.76 15.58 22.00
N ARG A 52 -8.88 16.58 21.15
CA ARG A 52 -10.10 16.93 20.42
C ARG A 52 -9.92 16.70 18.94
N GLU A 53 -10.94 16.15 18.30
CA GLU A 53 -10.96 15.81 16.90
C GLU A 53 -12.09 16.51 16.18
N GLN A 54 -11.83 16.89 14.92
CA GLN A 54 -12.85 17.46 14.05
C GLN A 54 -12.57 17.10 12.59
N ILE A 55 -13.61 16.77 11.82
CA ILE A 55 -13.54 16.70 10.36
C ILE A 55 -14.45 17.79 9.77
N VAL A 56 -13.84 18.71 9.06
CA VAL A 56 -14.57 19.80 8.36
C VAL A 56 -13.92 19.98 6.98
N ASN A 57 -14.76 20.01 5.94
CA ASN A 57 -14.31 20.23 4.55
C ASN A 57 -13.16 19.32 4.12
N ALA A 58 -13.30 18.01 4.39
CA ALA A 58 -12.30 17.00 4.11
C ALA A 58 -10.92 17.25 4.78
N ARG A 59 -10.90 18.02 5.85
CA ARG A 59 -9.76 18.20 6.75
C ARG A 59 -10.02 17.47 8.07
N TYR A 60 -9.11 16.61 8.44
CA TYR A 60 -9.09 16.01 9.77
C TYR A 60 -8.15 16.81 10.64
N THR A 61 -8.68 17.40 11.69
CA THR A 61 -7.95 18.24 12.64
C THR A 61 -7.91 17.57 14.00
N VAL A 62 -6.74 17.53 14.60
CA VAL A 62 -6.50 17.03 15.96
C VAL A 62 -5.83 18.14 16.75
N THR A 63 -6.39 18.50 17.91
CA THR A 63 -5.86 19.55 18.79
C THR A 63 -5.79 19.08 20.23
N SER A 64 -4.89 19.68 21.02
CA SER A 64 -4.83 19.48 22.45
C SER A 64 -4.35 20.73 23.17
N SER A 65 -4.98 21.09 24.30
CA SER A 65 -4.53 22.19 25.16
C SER A 65 -3.42 21.75 26.13
N GLU A 66 -3.44 20.51 26.59
CA GLU A 66 -2.54 20.01 27.64
C GLU A 66 -1.56 18.95 27.13
N GLY A 67 -1.75 18.48 25.91
CA GLY A 67 -1.02 17.37 25.32
C GLY A 67 -1.83 16.08 25.36
N GLY A 68 -1.49 15.15 24.47
CA GLY A 68 -2.16 13.86 24.41
C GLY A 68 -1.86 13.09 23.12
N GLU A 69 -2.48 11.94 23.01
CA GLU A 69 -2.27 11.02 21.90
C GLU A 69 -3.59 10.44 21.43
N ILE A 70 -3.71 10.28 20.12
CA ILE A 70 -4.82 9.54 19.50
C ILE A 70 -4.30 8.64 18.41
N THR A 71 -4.85 7.43 18.37
CA THR A 71 -4.59 6.46 17.30
C THR A 71 -5.94 6.05 16.69
N ARG A 72 -6.11 6.36 15.40
CA ARG A 72 -7.36 6.14 14.68
C ARG A 72 -7.18 5.07 13.61
N LEU A 73 -8.03 4.05 13.65
CA LEU A 73 -8.00 2.93 12.70
C LEU A 73 -8.13 3.43 11.25
N LEU A 74 -7.26 2.98 10.38
CA LEU A 74 -7.37 3.15 8.92
C LEU A 74 -7.89 1.90 8.24
N GLY A 75 -7.59 0.72 8.78
CA GLY A 75 -8.03 -0.55 8.23
C GLY A 75 -7.09 -1.70 8.52
N ALA A 76 -7.27 -2.81 7.79
CA ALA A 76 -6.38 -3.95 7.85
C ALA A 76 -4.99 -3.58 7.30
N PHE A 77 -3.96 -4.19 7.87
CA PHE A 77 -2.60 -4.06 7.37
C PHE A 77 -2.19 -5.29 6.54
N PHE A 78 -1.41 -5.04 5.50
CA PHE A 78 -0.72 -6.08 4.75
C PHE A 78 0.67 -5.57 4.33
N PRO A 79 1.74 -6.40 4.42
CA PRO A 79 3.10 -5.96 4.14
C PRO A 79 3.36 -5.83 2.63
N TYR A 80 2.73 -4.91 1.98
CA TYR A 80 2.89 -4.37 0.62
C TYR A 80 1.95 -3.18 0.43
N TYR A 81 1.20 -2.79 1.48
CA TYR A 81 0.39 -1.59 1.42
C TYR A 81 1.24 -0.34 1.58
N SER A 82 0.77 0.70 0.95
CA SER A 82 1.24 2.06 1.14
C SER A 82 0.16 2.88 1.80
N TYR A 83 0.59 3.82 2.62
CA TYR A 83 -0.30 4.80 3.24
C TYR A 83 0.21 6.19 2.89
N SER A 84 -0.71 7.10 2.55
CA SER A 84 -0.36 8.47 2.32
C SER A 84 -1.28 9.43 3.06
N PHE A 85 -0.73 10.55 3.49
CA PHE A 85 -1.46 11.62 4.11
C PHE A 85 -0.82 12.97 3.79
N HIS A 86 -1.66 13.93 3.47
CA HIS A 86 -1.22 15.29 3.23
C HIS A 86 -1.22 16.06 4.56
N ILE A 87 -0.05 16.57 4.97
CA ILE A 87 0.12 17.35 6.18
C ILE A 87 -0.09 18.82 5.84
N CYS A 88 -1.26 19.36 6.21
CA CYS A 88 -1.50 20.79 6.10
C CYS A 88 -0.77 21.56 7.22
N ARG A 89 -0.73 20.94 8.41
CA ARG A 89 -0.10 21.50 9.62
C ARG A 89 0.28 20.40 10.59
N ALA A 90 1.39 20.58 11.31
CA ALA A 90 1.82 19.70 12.40
C ALA A 90 2.67 20.53 13.39
N ASP A 91 2.02 21.35 14.19
CA ASP A 91 2.68 22.21 15.17
C ASP A 91 2.66 21.53 16.53
N HIS A 92 3.83 21.37 17.15
CA HIS A 92 4.00 20.63 18.42
C HIS A 92 3.34 19.25 18.35
N ALA A 93 3.55 18.54 17.24
CA ALA A 93 2.88 17.31 16.92
C ALA A 93 3.83 16.28 16.29
N ASP A 94 3.75 15.03 16.76
CA ASP A 94 4.25 13.86 16.06
C ASP A 94 3.11 13.19 15.33
N VAL A 95 3.30 12.92 14.05
CA VAL A 95 2.24 12.42 13.16
C VAL A 95 2.74 11.26 12.32
N GLY A 96 1.90 10.25 12.09
CA GLY A 96 2.34 9.10 11.29
C GLY A 96 1.39 7.93 11.27
N ILE A 97 1.95 6.77 11.00
CA ILE A 97 1.23 5.49 10.87
C ILE A 97 1.73 4.52 11.93
N ALA A 98 0.80 3.83 12.57
CA ALA A 98 1.07 2.74 13.48
C ALA A 98 0.46 1.44 12.96
N VAL A 99 1.27 0.38 12.92
CA VAL A 99 0.85 -0.98 12.58
C VAL A 99 0.94 -1.84 13.82
N ARG A 100 -0.07 -2.67 14.06
CA ARG A 100 -0.11 -3.62 15.18
C ARG A 100 -0.73 -4.94 14.72
N ASP A 101 -0.24 -6.05 15.24
CA ASP A 101 -0.94 -7.33 15.14
C ASP A 101 -2.10 -7.42 16.15
N GLY A 102 -2.92 -8.46 16.03
CA GLY A 102 -4.10 -8.62 16.87
C GLY A 102 -3.80 -8.81 18.37
N ASN A 103 -2.61 -9.32 18.70
CA ASN A 103 -2.18 -9.51 20.08
C ASN A 103 -1.47 -8.27 20.66
N GLY A 104 -1.01 -7.35 19.79
CA GLY A 104 -0.23 -6.18 20.18
C GLY A 104 1.24 -6.47 20.48
N ASP A 105 1.70 -7.69 20.21
CA ASP A 105 3.09 -8.12 20.43
C ASP A 105 4.05 -7.53 19.40
N ARG A 106 3.51 -7.21 18.20
CA ARG A 106 4.25 -6.63 17.08
C ARG A 106 3.72 -5.24 16.79
N ARG A 107 4.58 -4.26 17.00
CA ARG A 107 4.24 -2.84 16.75
C ARG A 107 5.30 -2.21 15.86
N ILE A 108 4.84 -1.55 14.80
CA ILE A 108 5.68 -0.75 13.92
C ILE A 108 5.05 0.62 13.82
N GLU A 109 5.85 1.65 14.06
CA GLU A 109 5.43 3.04 13.97
C GLU A 109 6.36 3.78 13.02
N VAL A 110 5.79 4.54 12.11
CA VAL A 110 6.50 5.46 11.24
C VAL A 110 5.97 6.85 11.52
N MET A 111 6.75 7.65 12.21
CA MET A 111 6.33 8.95 12.73
C MET A 111 7.22 10.06 12.18
N LEU A 112 6.61 11.16 11.78
CA LEU A 112 7.28 12.44 11.61
C LEU A 112 7.26 13.17 12.96
N CYS A 113 8.44 13.41 13.53
CA CYS A 113 8.60 14.03 14.83
C CYS A 113 9.01 15.49 14.66
N ASP A 114 8.25 16.40 15.27
CA ASP A 114 8.49 17.85 15.30
C ASP A 114 8.85 18.44 13.91
N ARG A 115 8.32 17.85 12.82
CA ARG A 115 8.59 18.26 11.42
C ARG A 115 10.06 18.19 10.97
N LYS A 116 10.95 17.58 11.76
CA LYS A 116 12.41 17.60 11.51
C LYS A 116 13.01 16.25 11.20
N GLN A 117 12.33 15.17 11.55
CA GLN A 117 12.81 13.82 11.28
C GLN A 117 11.69 12.81 11.21
N PHE A 118 11.88 11.77 10.41
CA PHE A 118 11.09 10.54 10.56
C PHE A 118 11.79 9.62 11.55
N THR A 119 11.00 9.06 12.46
CA THR A 119 11.39 7.96 13.33
C THR A 119 10.60 6.74 12.93
N VAL A 120 11.29 5.65 12.58
CA VAL A 120 10.70 4.33 12.43
C VAL A 120 11.01 3.56 13.70
N ARG A 121 10.00 3.02 14.33
CA ARG A 121 10.11 2.17 15.51
C ARG A 121 9.51 0.81 15.22
N ALA A 122 10.23 -0.26 15.55
CA ALA A 122 9.74 -1.63 15.50
C ALA A 122 10.01 -2.30 16.84
N ASN A 123 8.97 -2.46 17.66
CA ASN A 123 9.07 -2.82 19.07
C ASN A 123 10.06 -1.89 19.81
N ASP A 124 11.21 -2.41 20.22
CA ASP A 124 12.25 -1.66 20.97
C ASP A 124 13.36 -1.09 20.07
N GLU A 125 13.36 -1.43 18.79
CA GLU A 125 14.33 -0.89 17.81
C GLU A 125 13.79 0.39 17.18
N TYR A 126 14.70 1.33 16.85
CA TYR A 126 14.30 2.56 16.16
C TYR A 126 15.40 3.10 15.23
N TRP A 127 14.95 3.78 14.18
CA TRP A 127 15.80 4.45 13.19
C TRP A 127 15.31 5.88 13.00
N ASN A 128 16.24 6.82 12.91
CA ASN A 128 15.95 8.23 12.68
C ASN A 128 16.47 8.65 11.31
N LEU A 129 15.60 9.30 10.53
CA LEU A 129 15.89 9.86 9.23
C LEU A 129 15.70 11.39 9.30
N PRO A 130 16.77 12.19 9.19
CA PRO A 130 16.63 13.63 9.12
C PRO A 130 15.76 14.04 7.94
N CYS A 131 14.80 14.91 8.19
CA CYS A 131 13.91 15.43 7.17
C CYS A 131 13.28 16.73 7.66
N GLU A 132 13.21 17.72 6.82
CA GLU A 132 12.50 18.96 7.13
C GLU A 132 11.20 19.03 6.33
N ILE A 133 10.07 19.24 7.03
CA ILE A 133 8.75 19.48 6.44
C ILE A 133 8.32 20.90 6.75
N ILE A 134 8.01 21.64 5.69
CA ILE A 134 7.59 23.04 5.80
C ILE A 134 6.09 23.15 6.04
N GLY A 135 5.33 22.21 5.50
CA GLY A 135 3.86 22.15 5.49
C GLY A 135 3.33 22.17 4.05
N GLY A 136 2.25 21.45 3.83
CA GLY A 136 1.67 21.27 2.50
C GLY A 136 2.26 20.11 1.69
N GLU A 137 3.08 19.27 2.32
CA GLU A 137 3.62 18.07 1.68
C GLU A 137 2.74 16.84 1.91
N THR A 138 2.83 15.90 0.98
CA THR A 138 2.24 14.57 1.15
C THR A 138 3.33 13.59 1.54
N VAL A 139 3.15 12.96 2.68
CA VAL A 139 3.95 11.81 3.13
C VAL A 139 3.36 10.55 2.51
N LYS A 140 4.22 9.68 1.96
CA LYS A 140 3.86 8.34 1.54
C LYS A 140 4.79 7.35 2.23
N ILE A 141 4.22 6.39 2.91
CA ILE A 141 4.91 5.29 3.59
C ILE A 141 4.56 4.01 2.84
N THR A 142 5.54 3.33 2.28
CA THR A 142 5.36 2.06 1.59
C THR A 142 5.98 0.96 2.43
N PHE A 143 5.16 0.03 2.87
CA PHE A 143 5.61 -1.19 3.52
C PHE A 143 5.94 -2.24 2.45
N ARG A 144 6.91 -3.08 2.74
CA ARG A 144 7.32 -4.24 1.95
C ARG A 144 7.79 -5.35 2.86
N ALA A 145 7.98 -6.54 2.33
CA ALA A 145 8.63 -7.61 3.08
C ALA A 145 9.98 -7.12 3.63
N GLY A 146 10.14 -7.15 4.95
CA GLY A 146 11.37 -6.77 5.64
C GLY A 146 11.76 -5.28 5.59
N GLY A 147 10.88 -4.35 5.22
CA GLY A 147 11.27 -2.95 5.21
C GLY A 147 10.19 -1.91 4.98
N VAL A 148 10.58 -0.65 5.14
CA VAL A 148 9.75 0.54 4.97
C VAL A 148 10.49 1.57 4.14
N SER A 149 9.82 2.10 3.12
CA SER A 149 10.30 3.22 2.31
C SER A 149 9.42 4.44 2.58
N ILE A 150 10.04 5.59 2.84
CA ILE A 150 9.37 6.85 3.16
C ILE A 150 9.65 7.85 2.06
N TYR A 151 8.59 8.44 1.52
CA TYR A 151 8.67 9.46 0.48
C TYR A 151 7.97 10.74 0.90
N LEU A 152 8.50 11.86 0.44
CA LEU A 152 7.83 13.15 0.47
C LEU A 152 7.51 13.62 -0.94
N ASN A 153 6.28 14.05 -1.15
CA ASN A 153 5.87 14.71 -2.37
C ASN A 153 5.79 16.23 -2.12
N ARG A 154 6.75 16.94 -2.70
CA ARG A 154 6.89 18.42 -2.68
C ARG A 154 6.62 19.04 -4.05
N GLY A 155 6.29 18.21 -5.04
CA GLY A 155 6.14 18.67 -6.43
C GLY A 155 5.69 17.53 -7.34
N GLU A 156 6.23 17.47 -8.55
CA GLU A 156 5.83 16.48 -9.56
C GLU A 156 6.32 15.05 -9.24
N MET A 157 7.48 14.94 -8.58
CA MET A 157 8.09 13.63 -8.28
C MET A 157 8.25 13.45 -6.77
N PRO A 158 7.85 12.30 -6.21
CA PRO A 158 8.13 11.96 -4.83
C PRO A 158 9.64 11.82 -4.60
N GLU A 159 10.12 12.41 -3.52
CA GLU A 159 11.48 12.30 -3.03
C GLU A 159 11.57 11.13 -2.05
N LEU A 160 12.51 10.20 -2.25
CA LEU A 160 12.79 9.14 -1.29
C LEU A 160 13.60 9.73 -0.12
N ILE A 161 13.02 9.78 1.06
CA ILE A 161 13.67 10.23 2.29
C ILE A 161 14.51 9.12 2.91
N GLY A 162 14.03 7.90 2.85
CA GLY A 162 14.78 6.74 3.33
C GLY A 162 14.11 5.42 3.03
N ASP A 163 14.94 4.38 2.97
CA ASP A 163 14.56 2.99 2.85
C ASP A 163 15.22 2.21 3.98
N ILE A 164 14.42 1.71 4.91
CA ILE A 164 14.87 1.11 6.16
C ILE A 164 14.55 -0.37 6.14
N SER A 165 15.52 -1.20 6.50
CA SER A 165 15.29 -2.62 6.80
C SER A 165 14.62 -2.75 8.17
N VAL A 166 13.48 -3.39 8.21
CA VAL A 166 12.68 -3.66 9.42
C VAL A 166 12.34 -5.14 9.43
N PRO A 167 13.21 -6.00 10.00
CA PRO A 167 13.03 -7.46 9.97
C PRO A 167 11.70 -7.93 10.55
N LEU A 168 11.16 -7.22 11.52
CA LEU A 168 9.84 -7.51 12.10
C LEU A 168 8.72 -7.59 11.05
N LEU A 169 8.83 -6.89 9.91
CA LEU A 169 7.85 -6.95 8.83
C LEU A 169 7.78 -8.30 8.13
N GLU A 170 8.85 -9.10 8.19
CA GLU A 170 8.84 -10.45 7.64
C GLU A 170 7.89 -11.38 8.42
N GLU A 171 7.69 -11.12 9.71
CA GLU A 171 6.74 -11.88 10.52
C GLU A 171 5.29 -11.63 10.08
N TYR A 172 5.01 -10.43 9.56
CA TYR A 172 3.69 -10.09 9.01
C TYR A 172 3.38 -10.79 7.68
N LEU A 173 4.34 -11.48 7.05
CA LEU A 173 4.05 -12.36 5.91
C LEU A 173 3.27 -13.60 6.34
N ASN A 174 3.34 -13.99 7.63
CA ASN A 174 2.56 -15.10 8.15
C ASN A 174 1.06 -14.72 8.19
N TYR A 175 0.20 -15.55 7.56
CA TYR A 175 -1.22 -15.26 7.46
C TYR A 175 -1.91 -15.12 8.83
N ARG A 176 -1.44 -15.83 9.85
CA ARG A 176 -1.98 -15.71 11.22
C ARG A 176 -1.69 -14.34 11.85
N VAL A 177 -0.61 -13.70 11.45
CA VAL A 177 -0.22 -12.37 11.90
C VAL A 177 -0.98 -11.30 11.13
N TYR A 178 -0.88 -11.30 9.79
CA TYR A 178 -1.51 -10.23 9.01
C TYR A 178 -3.05 -10.30 8.99
N ALA A 179 -3.66 -11.47 9.20
CA ALA A 179 -5.12 -11.60 9.25
C ALA A 179 -5.76 -10.76 10.36
N SER A 180 -5.03 -10.51 11.45
CA SER A 180 -5.45 -9.66 12.57
C SER A 180 -4.74 -8.31 12.62
N ALA A 181 -3.81 -8.05 11.69
CA ALA A 181 -3.00 -6.84 11.70
C ALA A 181 -3.82 -5.63 11.24
N THR A 182 -3.63 -4.54 11.94
CA THR A 182 -4.30 -3.26 11.67
C THR A 182 -3.30 -2.15 11.44
N CYS A 183 -3.71 -1.18 10.64
CA CYS A 183 -3.00 0.08 10.44
C CYS A 183 -3.86 1.24 10.94
N ALA A 184 -3.22 2.21 11.58
CA ALA A 184 -3.88 3.37 12.15
C ALA A 184 -3.08 4.65 11.90
N LEU A 185 -3.79 5.76 11.75
CA LEU A 185 -3.21 7.10 11.82
C LEU A 185 -2.89 7.42 13.28
N PHE A 186 -1.66 7.80 13.52
CA PHE A 186 -1.15 8.14 14.83
C PHE A 186 -0.90 9.64 14.92
N THR A 187 -1.35 10.27 16.02
CA THR A 187 -1.10 11.67 16.32
C THR A 187 -0.81 11.81 17.81
N ARG A 188 0.36 12.34 18.12
CA ARG A 188 0.74 12.75 19.48
C ARG A 188 0.94 14.25 19.50
N LEU A 189 0.35 14.94 20.45
CA LEU A 189 0.41 16.38 20.60
C LEU A 189 1.08 16.74 21.93
N GLN A 190 1.93 17.75 21.90
CA GLN A 190 2.35 18.46 23.09
C GLN A 190 1.28 19.48 23.48
N ALA A 191 1.46 20.17 24.62
CA ALA A 191 0.54 21.21 25.04
C ALA A 191 0.42 22.33 24.00
N GLY A 192 -0.79 22.69 23.63
CA GLY A 192 -1.08 23.66 22.55
C GLY A 192 -0.85 23.13 21.14
N GLY A 193 -0.64 21.83 20.98
CA GLY A 193 -0.35 21.21 19.69
C GLY A 193 -1.56 21.09 18.76
N GLU A 194 -1.28 21.10 17.45
CA GLU A 194 -2.27 20.93 16.39
C GLU A 194 -1.70 20.13 15.22
N ALA A 195 -2.49 19.18 14.73
CA ALA A 195 -2.22 18.47 13.49
C ALA A 195 -3.43 18.54 12.54
N ILE A 196 -3.19 18.88 11.27
CA ILE A 196 -4.25 18.98 10.25
C ILE A 196 -3.84 18.14 9.06
N TYR A 197 -4.72 17.20 8.71
CA TYR A 197 -4.51 16.28 7.59
C TYR A 197 -5.55 16.46 6.49
N ARG A 198 -5.16 16.04 5.28
CA ARG A 198 -6.04 15.81 4.14
C ARG A 198 -5.63 14.52 3.44
N HIS A 199 -6.55 13.94 2.67
CA HIS A 199 -6.26 12.80 1.80
C HIS A 199 -5.52 11.66 2.50
N VAL A 200 -5.98 11.29 3.70
CA VAL A 200 -5.44 10.13 4.41
C VAL A 200 -6.00 8.87 3.75
N GLU A 201 -5.14 8.07 3.15
CA GLU A 201 -5.53 6.90 2.38
C GLU A 201 -4.52 5.75 2.54
N GLY A 202 -5.02 4.52 2.41
CA GLY A 202 -4.23 3.32 2.25
C GLY A 202 -4.51 2.65 0.91
N PHE A 203 -3.49 2.13 0.25
CA PHE A 203 -3.59 1.53 -1.06
C PHE A 203 -2.49 0.50 -1.32
N LEU A 204 -2.74 -0.41 -2.24
CA LEU A 204 -1.71 -1.24 -2.82
C LEU A 204 -1.03 -0.44 -3.94
N CYS A 205 0.26 -0.16 -3.78
CA CYS A 205 1.04 0.60 -4.75
C CYS A 205 1.42 -0.29 -5.94
N GLY A 206 1.27 0.23 -7.16
CA GLY A 206 1.65 -0.51 -8.39
C GLY A 206 3.15 -0.70 -8.61
N GLY A 207 4.01 -0.24 -7.69
CA GLY A 207 5.48 -0.40 -7.78
C GLY A 207 6.20 0.76 -8.49
N LEU A 208 7.54 0.77 -8.43
CA LEU A 208 8.41 1.78 -9.03
C LEU A 208 8.70 1.50 -10.51
N SER A 209 8.71 0.26 -10.87
CA SER A 209 8.90 -0.19 -12.25
C SER A 209 8.19 -1.51 -12.47
N HIS A 210 7.99 -1.83 -13.76
CA HIS A 210 7.31 -3.04 -14.17
C HIS A 210 8.20 -3.84 -15.12
N ALA A 211 8.14 -5.17 -14.96
CA ALA A 211 8.79 -6.11 -15.84
C ALA A 211 7.82 -7.25 -16.20
N ASP A 212 8.22 -8.06 -17.17
CA ASP A 212 7.57 -9.32 -17.55
C ASP A 212 6.06 -9.20 -17.83
N PRO A 213 5.59 -8.19 -18.60
CA PRO A 213 4.17 -8.07 -18.90
C PRO A 213 3.69 -9.27 -19.69
N LYS A 214 2.69 -9.98 -19.17
CA LYS A 214 2.09 -11.13 -19.86
C LYS A 214 0.57 -10.99 -19.89
N PRO A 215 -0.07 -11.17 -21.07
CA PRO A 215 -1.51 -11.25 -21.13
C PRO A 215 -2.05 -12.41 -20.29
N ILE A 216 -3.08 -12.16 -19.52
CA ILE A 216 -3.91 -13.21 -18.93
C ILE A 216 -4.67 -13.86 -20.08
N LYS A 217 -4.77 -15.17 -20.07
CA LYS A 217 -5.35 -15.96 -21.17
C LYS A 217 -6.51 -16.80 -20.67
N TYR A 218 -7.37 -17.16 -21.61
CA TYR A 218 -8.30 -18.25 -21.43
C TYR A 218 -7.63 -19.61 -21.71
N GLU A 219 -8.33 -20.71 -21.41
CA GLU A 219 -7.85 -22.09 -21.64
C GLU A 219 -7.49 -22.41 -23.09
N ASP A 220 -8.09 -21.70 -24.04
CA ASP A 220 -7.84 -21.83 -25.48
C ASP A 220 -6.64 -21.00 -25.97
N GLY A 221 -5.95 -20.29 -25.06
CA GLY A 221 -4.80 -19.45 -25.36
C GLY A 221 -5.15 -18.02 -25.81
N THR A 222 -6.43 -17.70 -25.96
CA THR A 222 -6.85 -16.34 -26.32
C THR A 222 -6.64 -15.37 -25.16
N PRO A 223 -6.24 -14.11 -25.40
CA PRO A 223 -6.10 -13.11 -24.37
C PRO A 223 -7.43 -12.79 -23.70
N MET A 224 -7.41 -12.57 -22.40
CA MET A 224 -8.57 -12.07 -21.66
C MET A 224 -8.79 -10.59 -21.98
N ILE A 225 -9.85 -10.30 -22.70
CA ILE A 225 -10.29 -8.95 -23.04
C ILE A 225 -11.73 -8.80 -22.58
N GLU A 226 -11.96 -7.90 -21.62
CA GLU A 226 -13.29 -7.60 -21.12
C GLU A 226 -13.52 -6.08 -21.12
N ASN A 227 -14.69 -5.66 -21.53
CA ASN A 227 -15.06 -4.24 -21.61
C ASN A 227 -14.02 -3.35 -22.34
N GLY A 228 -13.39 -3.89 -23.40
CA GLY A 228 -12.35 -3.19 -24.17
C GLY A 228 -11.00 -3.06 -23.45
N ARG A 229 -10.77 -3.80 -22.39
CA ARG A 229 -9.53 -3.81 -21.62
C ARG A 229 -8.85 -5.17 -21.69
N LEU A 230 -7.57 -5.17 -22.01
CA LEU A 230 -6.70 -6.34 -21.95
C LEU A 230 -6.19 -6.51 -20.51
N PHE A 231 -6.36 -7.70 -19.95
CA PHE A 231 -5.81 -8.02 -18.63
C PHE A 231 -4.40 -8.58 -18.75
N LEU A 232 -3.53 -8.09 -17.87
CA LEU A 232 -2.09 -8.40 -17.85
C LEU A 232 -1.66 -8.74 -16.42
N THR A 233 -0.66 -9.61 -16.32
CA THR A 233 0.17 -9.71 -15.13
C THR A 233 1.50 -8.99 -15.38
N VAL A 234 2.03 -8.35 -14.36
CA VAL A 234 3.32 -7.67 -14.40
C VAL A 234 4.08 -7.87 -13.11
N SER A 235 5.39 -8.03 -13.18
CA SER A 235 6.27 -7.98 -12.01
C SER A 235 6.44 -6.53 -11.59
N SER A 236 5.82 -6.14 -10.48
CA SER A 236 5.92 -4.80 -9.90
C SER A 236 7.09 -4.75 -8.93
N ARG A 237 8.03 -3.83 -9.18
CA ARG A 237 9.24 -3.67 -8.36
C ARG A 237 9.11 -2.48 -7.43
N LEU A 238 9.46 -2.68 -6.18
CA LEU A 238 9.63 -1.65 -5.16
C LEU A 238 11.11 -1.24 -5.05
N GLU A 239 11.47 -0.39 -4.11
CA GLU A 239 12.88 -0.02 -3.83
C GLU A 239 13.73 -1.26 -3.57
N LYS A 240 13.19 -2.17 -2.76
CA LYS A 240 13.71 -3.53 -2.58
C LYS A 240 12.54 -4.49 -2.60
N GLY A 241 12.72 -5.61 -3.30
CA GLY A 241 11.68 -6.60 -3.49
C GLY A 241 10.75 -6.29 -4.67
N CYS A 242 9.85 -7.20 -4.91
CA CYS A 242 8.89 -7.15 -6.00
C CYS A 242 7.68 -8.01 -5.64
N PHE A 243 6.58 -7.82 -6.36
CA PHE A 243 5.41 -8.69 -6.25
C PHE A 243 4.67 -8.75 -7.60
N GLN A 244 3.76 -9.68 -7.74
CA GLN A 244 2.99 -9.87 -8.96
C GLN A 244 1.73 -9.02 -8.92
N SER A 245 1.63 -8.02 -9.81
CA SER A 245 0.42 -7.22 -10.00
C SER A 245 -0.42 -7.74 -11.15
N MET A 246 -1.71 -7.49 -11.05
CA MET A 246 -2.66 -7.59 -12.15
C MET A 246 -3.08 -6.20 -12.59
N LEU A 247 -2.93 -5.95 -13.88
CA LEU A 247 -3.33 -4.69 -14.51
C LEU A 247 -4.38 -4.95 -15.59
N SER A 248 -5.19 -3.97 -15.86
CA SER A 248 -5.96 -3.89 -17.09
C SER A 248 -5.53 -2.68 -17.93
N TRP A 249 -5.45 -2.87 -19.21
CA TRP A 249 -5.04 -1.85 -20.16
C TRP A 249 -6.11 -1.62 -21.22
N ASN A 250 -6.52 -0.36 -21.39
CA ASN A 250 -7.31 0.07 -22.52
C ASN A 250 -6.38 0.67 -23.58
N PRO A 251 -6.15 -0.02 -24.72
CA PRO A 251 -5.20 0.45 -25.72
C PRO A 251 -5.66 1.71 -26.46
N THR A 252 -6.96 1.95 -26.56
CA THR A 252 -7.52 3.14 -27.22
C THR A 252 -7.28 4.40 -26.41
N LEU A 253 -7.47 4.32 -25.09
CA LEU A 253 -7.30 5.43 -24.17
C LEU A 253 -5.89 5.51 -23.57
N CYS A 254 -5.05 4.51 -23.84
CA CYS A 254 -3.76 4.31 -23.15
C CYS A 254 -3.89 4.35 -21.62
N ASP A 255 -5.01 3.85 -21.11
CA ASP A 255 -5.34 3.87 -19.69
C ASP A 255 -5.01 2.52 -19.05
N PHE A 256 -4.19 2.55 -18.01
CA PHE A 256 -3.86 1.40 -17.18
C PHE A 256 -4.60 1.51 -15.84
N ARG A 257 -5.06 0.37 -15.31
CA ARG A 257 -5.61 0.27 -13.97
C ARG A 257 -4.98 -0.91 -13.24
N MET A 258 -4.76 -0.73 -11.95
CA MET A 258 -4.40 -1.83 -11.08
C MET A 258 -5.69 -2.52 -10.62
N GLU A 259 -5.77 -3.81 -10.88
CA GLU A 259 -6.95 -4.62 -10.58
C GLU A 259 -6.73 -5.50 -9.33
N GLY A 260 -5.46 -5.84 -9.02
CA GLY A 260 -5.13 -6.66 -7.88
C GLY A 260 -3.65 -6.99 -7.80
N ALA A 261 -3.31 -7.85 -6.85
CA ALA A 261 -2.00 -8.50 -6.75
C ALA A 261 -2.15 -9.96 -6.38
N ILE A 262 -1.17 -10.76 -6.76
CA ILE A 262 -1.13 -12.19 -6.52
C ILE A 262 0.06 -12.47 -5.62
N PHE A 263 -0.22 -13.11 -4.50
CA PHE A 263 0.75 -13.69 -3.59
C PHE A 263 0.46 -15.18 -3.49
N TYR A 264 1.42 -15.98 -3.11
CA TYR A 264 1.24 -17.42 -2.99
C TYR A 264 1.75 -17.93 -1.64
N ASP A 265 1.26 -19.09 -1.23
CA ASP A 265 1.66 -19.82 -0.03
C ASP A 265 2.09 -21.22 -0.46
N VAL A 266 3.33 -21.61 -0.12
CA VAL A 266 3.85 -22.96 -0.37
C VAL A 266 3.38 -23.98 0.66
N GLY A 267 2.47 -23.61 1.55
CA GLY A 267 1.94 -24.46 2.62
C GLY A 267 2.61 -24.25 3.96
N ASP A 268 3.47 -23.26 4.10
CA ASP A 268 4.10 -22.86 5.36
C ASP A 268 3.35 -21.72 6.09
N GLY A 269 2.27 -21.22 5.49
CA GLY A 269 1.45 -20.15 6.02
C GLY A 269 2.03 -18.76 5.82
N LYS A 270 3.02 -18.60 4.94
CA LYS A 270 3.61 -17.30 4.60
C LYS A 270 3.25 -16.87 3.19
N CYS A 271 2.94 -15.60 3.03
CA CYS A 271 2.81 -14.99 1.72
C CYS A 271 4.18 -14.80 1.06
N CYS A 272 4.34 -15.36 -0.12
CA CYS A 272 5.51 -15.16 -0.98
C CYS A 272 5.19 -14.18 -2.11
N ASP A 273 6.21 -13.49 -2.58
CA ASP A 273 6.14 -12.36 -3.52
C ASP A 273 6.88 -12.63 -4.84
N ASP A 274 6.97 -13.88 -5.26
CA ASP A 274 7.62 -14.25 -6.51
C ASP A 274 6.90 -13.64 -7.73
N VAL A 275 7.60 -13.64 -8.86
CA VAL A 275 7.26 -12.82 -10.02
C VAL A 275 7.22 -13.61 -11.33
N ALA A 276 7.11 -12.88 -12.45
CA ALA A 276 7.06 -13.43 -13.80
C ALA A 276 5.90 -14.41 -14.01
N ALA A 277 4.76 -14.15 -13.37
CA ALA A 277 3.61 -15.02 -13.43
C ALA A 277 2.97 -15.08 -14.82
N SER A 278 2.44 -16.26 -15.16
CA SER A 278 1.53 -16.48 -16.28
C SER A 278 0.21 -16.99 -15.74
N VAL A 279 -0.89 -16.35 -16.06
CA VAL A 279 -2.21 -16.66 -15.53
C VAL A 279 -3.13 -17.11 -16.64
N VAL A 280 -3.88 -18.19 -16.39
CA VAL A 280 -4.93 -18.72 -17.25
C VAL A 280 -6.22 -18.86 -16.47
N TYR A 281 -7.31 -18.37 -17.05
CA TYR A 281 -8.67 -18.64 -16.55
C TYR A 281 -9.34 -19.70 -17.43
N ASP A 282 -9.69 -20.85 -16.86
CA ASP A 282 -10.47 -21.89 -17.54
C ASP A 282 -11.96 -21.60 -17.37
N ARG A 283 -12.61 -21.15 -18.44
CA ARG A 283 -14.04 -20.83 -18.48
C ARG A 283 -14.94 -22.04 -18.24
N ARG A 284 -14.45 -23.26 -18.54
CA ARG A 284 -15.21 -24.50 -18.38
C ARG A 284 -15.32 -24.91 -16.92
N THR A 285 -14.19 -24.84 -16.20
CA THR A 285 -14.11 -25.17 -14.77
C THR A 285 -14.33 -23.95 -13.85
N LYS A 286 -14.28 -22.73 -14.43
CA LYS A 286 -14.30 -21.45 -13.69
C LYS A 286 -13.15 -21.32 -12.70
N GLU A 287 -12.00 -21.86 -13.06
CA GLU A 287 -10.82 -21.90 -12.22
C GLU A 287 -9.70 -21.07 -12.80
N TRP A 288 -8.91 -20.48 -11.90
CA TRP A 288 -7.72 -19.70 -12.22
C TRP A 288 -6.48 -20.52 -11.94
N TYR A 289 -5.56 -20.56 -12.89
CA TYR A 289 -4.28 -21.23 -12.77
C TYR A 289 -3.16 -20.21 -12.93
N ILE A 290 -2.12 -20.36 -12.13
CA ILE A 290 -0.94 -19.51 -12.16
C ILE A 290 0.33 -20.34 -12.25
N TRP A 291 1.26 -19.88 -13.06
CA TRP A 291 2.64 -20.35 -13.11
C TRP A 291 3.54 -19.15 -12.82
N TYR A 292 4.47 -19.28 -11.91
CA TYR A 292 5.38 -18.21 -11.51
C TYR A 292 6.78 -18.73 -11.33
N CYS A 293 7.77 -17.83 -11.40
CA CYS A 293 9.17 -18.12 -11.12
C CYS A 293 9.44 -17.82 -9.64
N SER A 294 9.77 -18.84 -8.89
CA SER A 294 10.07 -18.70 -7.48
C SER A 294 11.56 -18.45 -7.27
N PHE A 295 11.91 -17.24 -6.90
CA PHE A 295 13.25 -16.87 -6.47
C PHE A 295 13.52 -17.27 -5.02
N SER A 296 12.50 -17.22 -4.18
CA SER A 296 12.55 -17.62 -2.76
C SER A 296 12.83 -19.10 -2.59
N HIS A 297 12.48 -19.93 -3.59
CA HIS A 297 12.60 -21.40 -3.57
C HIS A 297 13.55 -21.93 -4.64
N GLY A 298 14.53 -21.15 -5.08
CA GLY A 298 15.61 -21.61 -5.97
C GLY A 298 15.27 -21.62 -7.45
N HIS A 299 14.59 -20.62 -7.95
CA HIS A 299 14.24 -20.45 -9.39
C HIS A 299 13.36 -21.59 -9.95
N VAL A 300 12.58 -22.23 -9.14
CA VAL A 300 11.66 -23.29 -9.56
C VAL A 300 10.41 -22.69 -10.17
N LEU A 301 10.01 -23.19 -11.33
CA LEU A 301 8.70 -22.88 -11.86
C LEU A 301 7.63 -23.61 -11.04
N ALA A 302 6.81 -22.85 -10.34
CA ALA A 302 5.73 -23.40 -9.54
C ALA A 302 4.38 -23.19 -10.24
N ARG A 303 3.42 -24.04 -9.92
CA ARG A 303 2.05 -23.97 -10.38
C ARG A 303 1.12 -23.95 -9.18
N GLY A 304 0.18 -23.03 -9.19
CA GLY A 304 -0.84 -22.92 -8.17
C GLY A 304 -2.23 -22.70 -8.77
N LYS A 305 -3.24 -22.84 -7.93
CA LYS A 305 -4.62 -22.51 -8.24
C LYS A 305 -5.02 -21.29 -7.41
N ILE A 306 -5.60 -20.29 -8.05
CA ILE A 306 -6.08 -19.11 -7.37
C ILE A 306 -7.45 -19.42 -6.77
N MET A 307 -7.63 -19.17 -5.48
CA MET A 307 -8.84 -19.52 -4.73
C MET A 307 -10.09 -18.71 -5.14
N GLY A 308 -9.90 -17.57 -5.79
CA GLY A 308 -10.99 -16.70 -6.24
C GLY A 308 -10.62 -15.93 -7.50
N ASP A 309 -11.48 -15.03 -7.95
CA ASP A 309 -11.16 -14.12 -9.03
C ASP A 309 -10.22 -13.04 -8.49
N PRO A 310 -8.94 -12.99 -8.94
CA PRO A 310 -7.95 -12.07 -8.41
C PRO A 310 -8.22 -10.59 -8.76
N ARG A 311 -9.22 -10.31 -9.61
CA ARG A 311 -9.68 -8.96 -9.93
C ARG A 311 -10.70 -8.44 -8.92
N LEU A 312 -11.37 -9.32 -8.20
CA LEU A 312 -12.39 -8.99 -7.21
C LEU A 312 -11.83 -8.93 -5.80
N ASP A 313 -10.76 -9.67 -5.55
CA ASP A 313 -10.05 -9.64 -4.29
C ASP A 313 -8.85 -8.68 -4.38
N ARG A 314 -8.71 -7.80 -3.39
CA ARG A 314 -7.61 -6.83 -3.34
C ARG A 314 -6.25 -7.48 -3.18
N LYS A 315 -6.23 -8.70 -2.66
CA LYS A 315 -5.09 -9.62 -2.64
C LYS A 315 -5.60 -11.04 -2.85
N SER A 316 -4.97 -11.78 -3.75
CA SER A 316 -5.21 -13.21 -3.91
C SER A 316 -3.98 -13.98 -3.50
N VAL A 317 -4.17 -15.02 -2.69
CA VAL A 317 -3.13 -15.95 -2.27
C VAL A 317 -3.40 -17.30 -2.95
N VAL A 318 -2.35 -17.89 -3.52
CA VAL A 318 -2.41 -19.15 -4.29
C VAL A 318 -1.80 -20.30 -3.49
#